data_14c6f650fafad6cb76a2d99bb95a9473
#
_entry.id   14c6f650fafad6cb76a2d99bb95a9473
#
_cell.length_a   1.000
_cell.length_b   1.000
_cell.length_c   1.000
_cell.angle_alpha   90.00
_cell.angle_beta   90.00
_cell.angle_gamma   90.00
#
_symmetry.space_group_name_H-M   'P 1'
#
loop_
_entity.id
_entity.type
_entity.pdbx_description
1 polymer ?
#
loop_
_entity_poly.entity_id
_entity_poly.type
_entity_poly.pdbx_seq_one_letter_code
_entity_poly.pdbx_strand_id
1 'polypeptide(L)'
;MRNVVVVGSQWGDEGKGKIVDWLSSEADIVVRFQGGHNAGHTLVIDGVTYKLRLLPSGIVRKNKVSIIGNGVVIDPWALLEEIKEINLQGVIVDENNLIISESASLILPFHRELDEIREDAAGKDKIGTTRRGIGPAYEDKVGRRSIRVMDLVSDRNLENKLETALAHHNAIRKGLGKNIFEKKQLKKDLLKI
;
A
#
# COMPACT_ATOMS: atom_id res chain seq x y z
N MET A 1 -4.37 27.67 10.10
CA MET A 1 -5.18 26.43 10.08
C MET A 1 -4.71 25.47 11.17
N ARG A 2 -5.60 24.64 11.71
CA ARG A 2 -5.21 23.63 12.71
C ARG A 2 -5.01 22.30 11.99
N ASN A 3 -3.96 21.56 12.33
CA ASN A 3 -3.78 20.19 11.85
C ASN A 3 -4.76 19.27 12.56
N VAL A 4 -5.37 18.35 11.83
CA VAL A 4 -6.33 17.37 12.36
C VAL A 4 -5.83 15.96 12.05
N VAL A 5 -5.86 15.09 13.07
CA VAL A 5 -5.54 13.66 12.93
C VAL A 5 -6.81 12.86 13.18
N VAL A 6 -7.16 12.01 12.22
CA VAL A 6 -8.32 11.11 12.32
C VAL A 6 -7.82 9.70 12.54
N VAL A 7 -8.14 9.12 13.69
CA VAL A 7 -7.81 7.73 14.04
C VAL A 7 -9.10 6.95 14.31
N GLY A 8 -9.14 5.70 13.88
CA GLY A 8 -10.22 4.78 14.26
C GLY A 8 -9.97 4.23 15.66
N SER A 9 -11.00 4.19 16.49
CA SER A 9 -10.97 3.59 17.82
C SER A 9 -11.51 2.16 17.85
N GLN A 10 -11.94 1.65 16.70
CA GLN A 10 -12.47 0.31 16.49
C GLN A 10 -11.72 -0.41 15.37
N TRP A 11 -12.06 -1.67 15.10
CA TRP A 11 -11.39 -2.54 14.14
C TRP A 11 -11.89 -2.39 12.69
N GLY A 12 -12.29 -1.21 12.27
CA GLY A 12 -12.86 -0.91 10.96
C GLY A 12 -14.37 -0.63 11.04
N ASP A 13 -14.97 -0.34 9.90
CA ASP A 13 -16.40 -0.09 9.70
C ASP A 13 -17.00 1.05 10.56
N GLU A 14 -16.17 1.84 11.27
CA GLU A 14 -16.61 2.98 12.07
C GLU A 14 -17.00 4.22 11.24
N GLY A 15 -16.92 4.13 9.90
CA GLY A 15 -17.27 5.25 9.03
C GLY A 15 -16.21 6.36 8.92
N LYS A 16 -14.99 6.09 9.37
CA LYS A 16 -13.86 7.04 9.31
C LYS A 16 -13.66 7.67 7.93
N GLY A 17 -13.88 6.92 6.86
CA GLY A 17 -13.75 7.41 5.49
C GLY A 17 -14.62 8.64 5.20
N LYS A 18 -15.85 8.70 5.72
CA LYS A 18 -16.77 9.84 5.55
C LYS A 18 -16.27 11.09 6.26
N ILE A 19 -15.73 10.92 7.48
CA ILE A 19 -15.18 12.03 8.26
C ILE A 19 -13.93 12.57 7.59
N VAL A 20 -13.04 11.68 7.12
CA VAL A 20 -11.83 12.07 6.38
C VAL A 20 -12.19 12.78 5.09
N ASP A 21 -13.19 12.32 4.34
CA ASP A 21 -13.64 12.98 3.12
C ASP A 21 -14.18 14.38 3.40
N TRP A 22 -15.04 14.53 4.40
CA TRP A 22 -15.56 15.83 4.79
C TRP A 22 -14.43 16.79 5.21
N LEU A 23 -13.48 16.35 6.04
CA LEU A 23 -12.34 17.16 6.45
C LEU A 23 -11.40 17.48 5.28
N SER A 24 -11.29 16.58 4.29
CA SER A 24 -10.44 16.80 3.12
C SER A 24 -10.91 17.93 2.23
N SER A 25 -12.20 18.32 2.30
CA SER A 25 -12.70 19.50 1.59
C SER A 25 -12.08 20.80 2.09
N GLU A 26 -11.78 20.87 3.39
CA GLU A 26 -11.23 22.05 4.06
C GLU A 26 -9.70 22.04 4.19
N ALA A 27 -9.06 20.88 3.96
CA ALA A 27 -7.62 20.73 4.10
C ALA A 27 -6.89 21.07 2.80
N ASP A 28 -5.70 21.66 2.88
CA ASP A 28 -4.79 21.86 1.73
C ASP A 28 -4.01 20.58 1.43
N ILE A 29 -3.69 19.81 2.47
CA ILE A 29 -2.90 18.57 2.40
C ILE A 29 -3.64 17.46 3.11
N VAL A 30 -3.75 16.31 2.44
CA VAL A 30 -4.35 15.09 3.00
C VAL A 30 -3.31 13.99 3.05
N VAL A 31 -2.99 13.51 4.26
CA VAL A 31 -1.94 12.51 4.48
C VAL A 31 -2.56 11.18 4.88
N ARG A 32 -2.29 10.12 4.12
CA ARG A 32 -2.48 8.75 4.57
C ARG A 32 -1.21 8.29 5.26
N PHE A 33 -1.26 8.11 6.56
CA PHE A 33 -0.05 7.86 7.35
C PHE A 33 0.17 6.38 7.69
N GLN A 34 -0.83 5.50 7.53
CA GLN A 34 -0.75 4.09 7.90
C GLN A 34 -1.69 3.20 7.07
N GLY A 35 -1.52 1.88 7.18
CA GLY A 35 -2.31 0.88 6.48
C GLY A 35 -1.77 0.58 5.08
N GLY A 36 -2.61 0.03 4.24
CA GLY A 36 -2.32 -0.32 2.84
C GLY A 36 -3.61 -0.29 2.01
N HIS A 37 -3.64 -1.05 0.94
CA HIS A 37 -4.80 -1.13 0.05
C HIS A 37 -5.83 -2.20 0.48
N ASN A 38 -5.82 -2.60 1.75
CA ASN A 38 -6.69 -3.64 2.31
C ASN A 38 -8.14 -3.19 2.51
N ALA A 39 -8.38 -1.89 2.69
CA ALA A 39 -9.72 -1.33 2.85
C ALA A 39 -9.94 -0.24 1.80
N GLY A 40 -11.06 -0.34 1.08
CA GLY A 40 -11.50 0.70 0.16
C GLY A 40 -12.50 1.63 0.84
N HIS A 41 -12.56 2.87 0.35
CA HIS A 41 -13.63 3.79 0.69
C HIS A 41 -14.21 4.42 -0.58
N THR A 42 -15.49 4.65 -0.55
CA THR A 42 -16.21 5.24 -1.69
C THR A 42 -16.55 6.70 -1.38
N LEU A 43 -16.22 7.56 -2.31
CA LEU A 43 -16.53 8.99 -2.27
C LEU A 43 -17.51 9.32 -3.38
N VAL A 44 -18.44 10.22 -3.11
CA VAL A 44 -19.33 10.79 -4.13
C VAL A 44 -19.13 12.30 -4.17
N ILE A 45 -18.58 12.80 -5.26
CA ILE A 45 -18.26 14.21 -5.45
C ILE A 45 -18.89 14.65 -6.78
N ASP A 46 -19.73 15.66 -6.74
CA ASP A 46 -20.44 16.21 -7.91
C ASP A 46 -21.16 15.13 -8.75
N GLY A 47 -21.73 14.12 -8.05
CA GLY A 47 -22.45 13.01 -8.69
C GLY A 47 -21.55 11.89 -9.25
N VAL A 48 -20.21 12.06 -9.19
CA VAL A 48 -19.25 11.04 -9.62
C VAL A 48 -18.82 10.20 -8.42
N THR A 49 -18.82 8.87 -8.62
CA THR A 49 -18.43 7.91 -7.57
C THR A 49 -16.98 7.48 -7.78
N TYR A 50 -16.14 7.77 -6.80
CA TYR A 50 -14.74 7.34 -6.73
C TYR A 50 -14.55 6.23 -5.71
N LYS A 51 -13.84 5.17 -6.10
CA LYS A 51 -13.51 4.04 -5.21
C LYS A 51 -12.01 4.06 -4.96
N LEU A 52 -11.59 4.58 -3.81
CA LEU A 52 -10.19 4.67 -3.42
C LEU A 52 -9.81 3.51 -2.49
N ARG A 53 -8.60 3.00 -2.67
CA ARG A 53 -8.00 1.91 -1.88
C ARG A 53 -6.75 2.36 -1.14
N LEU A 54 -5.79 2.89 -1.85
CA LEU A 54 -4.51 3.37 -1.32
C LEU A 54 -4.36 4.88 -1.41
N LEU A 55 -4.88 5.49 -2.45
CA LEU A 55 -4.83 6.95 -2.64
C LEU A 55 -5.56 7.67 -1.51
N PRO A 56 -5.00 8.79 -0.98
CA PRO A 56 -5.69 9.62 0.01
C PRO A 56 -6.94 10.29 -0.58
N SER A 57 -7.95 10.56 0.24
CA SER A 57 -9.24 11.14 -0.19
C SER A 57 -9.10 12.51 -0.87
N GLY A 58 -8.03 13.24 -0.59
CA GLY A 58 -7.77 14.54 -1.21
C GLY A 58 -7.49 14.48 -2.70
N ILE A 59 -7.09 13.32 -3.24
CA ILE A 59 -6.63 13.18 -4.63
C ILE A 59 -7.69 13.55 -5.66
N VAL A 60 -8.96 13.33 -5.36
CA VAL A 60 -10.09 13.62 -6.24
C VAL A 60 -10.60 15.06 -6.13
N ARG A 61 -9.92 15.89 -5.33
CA ARG A 61 -10.29 17.29 -5.10
C ARG A 61 -9.26 18.22 -5.74
N LYS A 62 -9.74 19.27 -6.39
CA LYS A 62 -8.86 20.28 -7.03
C LYS A 62 -8.02 21.03 -5.99
N ASN A 63 -6.80 21.37 -6.36
CA ASN A 63 -5.88 22.19 -5.56
C ASN A 63 -5.54 21.59 -4.18
N LYS A 64 -5.51 20.27 -4.07
CA LYS A 64 -5.12 19.55 -2.85
C LYS A 64 -3.86 18.73 -3.13
N VAL A 65 -3.00 18.62 -2.12
CA VAL A 65 -1.86 17.71 -2.15
C VAL A 65 -2.18 16.47 -1.31
N SER A 66 -2.00 15.32 -1.90
CA SER A 66 -2.19 14.02 -1.27
C SER A 66 -0.84 13.38 -0.98
N ILE A 67 -0.64 12.90 0.25
CA ILE A 67 0.63 12.31 0.67
C ILE A 67 0.41 10.88 1.14
N ILE A 68 1.17 9.94 0.60
CA ILE A 68 1.31 8.59 1.13
C ILE A 68 2.53 8.57 2.02
N GLY A 69 2.31 8.48 3.33
CA GLY A 69 3.37 8.58 4.34
C GLY A 69 4.15 7.28 4.55
N ASN A 70 5.25 7.38 5.27
CA ASN A 70 6.17 6.28 5.54
C ASN A 70 5.58 5.14 6.38
N GLY A 71 4.47 5.38 7.08
CA GLY A 71 3.74 4.33 7.82
C GLY A 71 2.94 3.39 6.92
N VAL A 72 2.66 3.78 5.69
CA VAL A 72 1.90 2.97 4.72
C VAL A 72 2.77 1.84 4.17
N VAL A 73 2.14 0.71 3.85
CA VAL A 73 2.73 -0.35 3.03
C VAL A 73 2.06 -0.34 1.65
N ILE A 74 2.86 -0.24 0.61
CA ILE A 74 2.42 0.05 -0.77
C ILE A 74 2.58 -1.19 -1.63
N ASP A 75 1.50 -1.70 -2.19
CA ASP A 75 1.55 -2.57 -3.36
C ASP A 75 1.70 -1.68 -4.60
N PRO A 76 2.88 -1.67 -5.24
CA PRO A 76 3.14 -0.70 -6.30
C PRO A 76 2.28 -0.95 -7.55
N TRP A 77 1.99 -2.21 -7.86
CA TRP A 77 1.12 -2.55 -8.99
C TRP A 77 -0.32 -2.11 -8.74
N ALA A 78 -0.84 -2.38 -7.54
CA ALA A 78 -2.18 -1.94 -7.15
C ALA A 78 -2.30 -0.41 -7.13
N LEU A 79 -1.25 0.31 -6.73
CA LEU A 79 -1.23 1.78 -6.76
C LEU A 79 -1.29 2.31 -8.19
N LEU A 80 -0.48 1.78 -9.10
CA LEU A 80 -0.49 2.21 -10.50
C LEU A 80 -1.83 1.91 -11.18
N GLU A 81 -2.45 0.77 -10.88
CA GLU A 81 -3.78 0.45 -11.38
C GLU A 81 -4.84 1.43 -10.85
N GLU A 82 -4.80 1.76 -9.55
CA GLU A 82 -5.70 2.73 -8.94
C GLU A 82 -5.53 4.13 -9.55
N ILE A 83 -4.29 4.59 -9.76
CA ILE A 83 -3.99 5.85 -10.44
C ILE A 83 -4.59 5.85 -11.85
N LYS A 84 -4.43 4.75 -12.60
CA LYS A 84 -5.00 4.64 -13.94
C LYS A 84 -6.53 4.69 -13.93
N GLU A 85 -7.17 3.99 -12.98
CA GLU A 85 -8.63 4.01 -12.81
C GLU A 85 -9.13 5.44 -12.55
N ILE A 86 -8.45 6.19 -11.68
CA ILE A 86 -8.82 7.56 -11.32
C ILE A 86 -8.57 8.54 -12.47
N ASN A 87 -7.47 8.38 -13.21
CA ASN A 87 -7.20 9.19 -14.41
C ASN A 87 -8.28 8.99 -15.49
N LEU A 88 -8.78 7.76 -15.68
CA LEU A 88 -9.88 7.49 -16.60
C LEU A 88 -11.20 8.14 -16.18
N GLN A 89 -11.36 8.50 -14.91
CA GLN A 89 -12.50 9.24 -14.38
C GLN A 89 -12.32 10.79 -14.47
N GLY A 90 -11.23 11.24 -15.11
CA GLY A 90 -10.98 12.66 -15.37
C GLY A 90 -10.20 13.40 -14.27
N VAL A 91 -9.67 12.68 -13.28
CA VAL A 91 -8.80 13.25 -12.25
C VAL A 91 -7.35 12.96 -12.63
N ILE A 92 -6.57 13.99 -12.92
CA ILE A 92 -5.14 13.86 -13.24
C ILE A 92 -4.37 13.64 -11.93
N VAL A 93 -3.67 12.51 -11.84
CA VAL A 93 -2.77 12.19 -10.71
C VAL A 93 -1.33 12.31 -11.21
N ASP A 94 -0.58 13.26 -10.66
CA ASP A 94 0.80 13.56 -11.04
C ASP A 94 1.66 13.99 -9.83
N GLU A 95 2.92 14.36 -10.07
CA GLU A 95 3.86 14.81 -9.04
C GLU A 95 3.46 16.10 -8.31
N ASN A 96 2.50 16.87 -8.85
CA ASN A 96 2.03 18.10 -8.22
C ASN A 96 0.99 17.84 -7.15
N ASN A 97 0.25 16.72 -7.24
CA ASN A 97 -0.85 16.41 -6.32
C ASN A 97 -0.72 15.08 -5.57
N LEU A 98 0.23 14.21 -5.95
CA LEU A 98 0.53 12.97 -5.22
C LEU A 98 2.00 12.91 -4.83
N ILE A 99 2.28 12.90 -3.55
CA ILE A 99 3.63 12.72 -2.98
C ILE A 99 3.68 11.37 -2.26
N ILE A 100 4.73 10.60 -2.52
CA ILE A 100 4.94 9.30 -1.88
C ILE A 100 6.23 9.37 -1.06
N SER A 101 6.15 8.99 0.22
CA SER A 101 7.34 8.91 1.07
C SER A 101 8.31 7.87 0.52
N GLU A 102 9.55 8.27 0.30
CA GLU A 102 10.63 7.37 -0.11
C GLU A 102 10.90 6.24 0.90
N SER A 103 10.53 6.46 2.17
CA SER A 103 10.69 5.48 3.25
C SER A 103 9.49 4.54 3.40
N ALA A 104 8.45 4.65 2.57
CA ALA A 104 7.33 3.71 2.57
C ALA A 104 7.78 2.33 2.10
N SER A 105 7.31 1.28 2.79
CA SER A 105 7.67 -0.11 2.48
C SER A 105 6.79 -0.66 1.37
N LEU A 106 7.36 -1.51 0.51
CA LEU A 106 6.64 -2.15 -0.59
C LEU A 106 6.04 -3.50 -0.15
N ILE A 107 4.85 -3.78 -0.64
CA ILE A 107 4.24 -5.09 -0.62
C ILE A 107 4.66 -5.81 -1.90
N LEU A 108 5.26 -6.99 -1.76
CA LEU A 108 5.73 -7.80 -2.87
C LEU A 108 4.96 -9.13 -2.95
N PRO A 109 5.03 -9.86 -4.06
CA PRO A 109 4.26 -11.08 -4.27
C PRO A 109 4.40 -12.11 -3.13
N PHE A 110 5.59 -12.25 -2.55
CA PHE A 110 5.81 -13.16 -1.45
C PHE A 110 5.08 -12.76 -0.15
N HIS A 111 4.78 -11.47 0.07
CA HIS A 111 3.97 -11.03 1.20
C HIS A 111 2.51 -11.47 1.04
N ARG A 112 1.95 -11.31 -0.16
CA ARG A 112 0.57 -11.73 -0.45
C ARG A 112 0.41 -13.23 -0.29
N GLU A 113 1.35 -13.99 -0.86
CA GLU A 113 1.30 -15.45 -0.75
C GLU A 113 1.46 -15.95 0.70
N LEU A 114 2.33 -15.31 1.49
CA LEU A 114 2.47 -15.64 2.91
C LEU A 114 1.20 -15.36 3.70
N ASP A 115 0.52 -14.25 3.42
CA ASP A 115 -0.77 -13.89 4.02
C ASP A 115 -1.85 -14.94 3.69
N GLU A 116 -1.94 -15.35 2.42
CA GLU A 116 -2.83 -16.42 1.96
C GLU A 116 -2.55 -17.75 2.67
N ILE A 117 -1.28 -18.18 2.72
CA ILE A 117 -0.88 -19.44 3.35
C ILE A 117 -1.25 -19.46 4.83
N ARG A 118 -0.99 -18.36 5.55
CA ARG A 118 -1.30 -18.24 6.97
C ARG A 118 -2.80 -18.28 7.22
N GLU A 119 -3.55 -17.54 6.43
CA GLU A 119 -5.00 -17.49 6.54
C GLU A 119 -5.63 -18.86 6.24
N ASP A 120 -5.13 -19.58 5.23
CA ASP A 120 -5.64 -20.90 4.89
C ASP A 120 -5.25 -21.95 5.95
N ALA A 121 -4.06 -21.85 6.54
CA ALA A 121 -3.60 -22.75 7.58
C ALA A 121 -4.35 -22.57 8.92
N ALA A 122 -4.90 -21.38 9.19
CA ALA A 122 -5.59 -21.05 10.43
C ALA A 122 -6.94 -21.80 10.60
N GLY A 123 -7.49 -22.37 9.53
CA GLY A 123 -8.73 -23.18 9.60
C GLY A 123 -9.90 -22.43 10.22
N LYS A 124 -10.30 -22.80 11.45
CA LYS A 124 -11.40 -22.16 12.19
C LYS A 124 -10.98 -20.83 12.86
N ASP A 125 -9.70 -20.65 13.09
CA ASP A 125 -9.12 -19.46 13.75
C ASP A 125 -8.68 -18.38 12.75
N LYS A 126 -9.31 -18.35 11.57
CA LYS A 126 -9.06 -17.33 10.55
C LYS A 126 -9.32 -15.93 11.08
N ILE A 127 -8.37 -15.03 10.83
CA ILE A 127 -8.52 -13.61 11.16
C ILE A 127 -9.50 -12.94 10.19
N GLY A 128 -9.69 -13.49 8.97
CA GLY A 128 -10.48 -12.87 7.91
C GLY A 128 -9.68 -11.79 7.18
N THR A 129 -8.38 -12.01 6.98
CA THR A 129 -7.52 -11.05 6.28
C THR A 129 -7.98 -10.87 4.84
N THR A 130 -7.63 -9.72 4.26
CA THR A 130 -7.92 -9.45 2.83
C THR A 130 -6.93 -10.17 1.89
N ARG A 131 -5.97 -10.92 2.41
CA ARG A 131 -4.93 -11.67 1.69
C ARG A 131 -4.09 -10.79 0.76
N ARG A 132 -3.88 -9.54 1.16
CA ARG A 132 -3.14 -8.54 0.37
C ARG A 132 -1.70 -8.34 0.84
N GLY A 133 -1.24 -9.17 1.79
CA GLY A 133 0.14 -9.14 2.27
C GLY A 133 0.45 -7.97 3.20
N ILE A 134 -0.55 -7.31 3.77
CA ILE A 134 -0.37 -6.14 4.64
C ILE A 134 0.43 -6.51 5.89
N GLY A 135 -0.03 -7.54 6.62
CA GLY A 135 0.63 -8.03 7.84
C GLY A 135 2.08 -8.44 7.59
N PRO A 136 2.36 -9.34 6.64
CA PRO A 136 3.72 -9.75 6.31
C PRO A 136 4.64 -8.60 5.87
N ALA A 137 4.11 -7.59 5.16
CA ALA A 137 4.89 -6.40 4.80
C ALA A 137 5.26 -5.54 6.02
N TYR A 138 4.37 -5.42 7.01
CA TYR A 138 4.70 -4.79 8.28
C TYR A 138 5.71 -5.60 9.10
N GLU A 139 5.61 -6.93 9.10
CA GLU A 139 6.62 -7.80 9.73
C GLU A 139 8.01 -7.54 9.13
N ASP A 140 8.12 -7.44 7.81
CA ASP A 140 9.38 -7.13 7.15
C ASP A 140 9.88 -5.72 7.44
N LYS A 141 8.97 -4.75 7.56
CA LYS A 141 9.31 -3.39 7.96
C LYS A 141 9.93 -3.36 9.35
N VAL A 142 9.32 -4.00 10.34
CA VAL A 142 9.84 -4.10 11.72
C VAL A 142 11.08 -4.98 11.76
N GLY A 143 11.10 -6.08 11.01
CA GLY A 143 12.23 -7.00 10.85
C GLY A 143 13.39 -6.45 10.02
N ARG A 144 13.31 -5.19 9.54
CA ARG A 144 14.35 -4.50 8.75
C ARG A 144 14.73 -5.20 7.44
N ARG A 145 13.79 -5.96 6.87
CA ARG A 145 13.95 -6.67 5.58
C ARG A 145 13.18 -6.02 4.43
N SER A 146 12.35 -5.01 4.74
CA SER A 146 11.50 -4.39 3.75
C SER A 146 12.29 -3.72 2.64
N ILE A 147 11.78 -3.81 1.43
CA ILE A 147 12.17 -2.97 0.30
C ILE A 147 11.30 -1.72 0.35
N ARG A 148 11.92 -0.55 0.19
CA ARG A 148 11.26 0.75 0.27
C ARG A 148 11.21 1.41 -1.10
N VAL A 149 10.40 2.44 -1.25
CA VAL A 149 10.31 3.23 -2.48
C VAL A 149 11.69 3.75 -2.90
N MET A 150 12.50 4.28 -1.97
CA MET A 150 13.86 4.76 -2.25
C MET A 150 14.80 3.68 -2.81
N ASP A 151 14.56 2.41 -2.49
CA ASP A 151 15.42 1.32 -2.96
C ASP A 151 15.24 1.04 -4.47
N LEU A 152 14.14 1.52 -5.07
CA LEU A 152 13.87 1.39 -6.51
C LEU A 152 14.77 2.29 -7.37
N VAL A 153 15.30 3.37 -6.80
CA VAL A 153 16.11 4.37 -7.53
C VAL A 153 17.49 3.83 -7.89
N SER A 154 18.03 2.90 -7.09
CA SER A 154 19.36 2.35 -7.27
C SER A 154 19.33 0.85 -7.56
N ASP A 155 19.75 0.48 -8.76
CA ASP A 155 19.78 -0.92 -9.21
C ASP A 155 20.58 -1.84 -8.26
N ARG A 156 21.73 -1.38 -7.79
CA ARG A 156 22.59 -2.11 -6.84
C ARG A 156 21.93 -2.23 -5.46
N ASN A 157 21.26 -1.18 -5.01
CA ASN A 157 20.59 -1.17 -3.71
C ASN A 157 19.41 -2.12 -3.70
N LEU A 158 18.58 -2.06 -4.76
CA LEU A 158 17.45 -2.95 -4.97
C LEU A 158 17.90 -4.42 -4.99
N GLU A 159 18.99 -4.74 -5.68
CA GLU A 159 19.51 -6.11 -5.77
C GLU A 159 19.93 -6.67 -4.41
N ASN A 160 20.66 -5.89 -3.61
CA ASN A 160 21.07 -6.28 -2.26
C ASN A 160 19.87 -6.47 -1.32
N LYS A 161 18.87 -5.58 -1.42
CA LYS A 161 17.64 -5.67 -0.63
C LYS A 161 16.80 -6.88 -1.00
N LEU A 162 16.66 -7.15 -2.30
CA LEU A 162 15.98 -8.34 -2.79
C LEU A 162 16.67 -9.62 -2.31
N GLU A 163 17.98 -9.68 -2.31
CA GLU A 163 18.74 -10.83 -1.83
C GLU A 163 18.44 -11.11 -0.36
N THR A 164 18.49 -10.08 0.49
CA THR A 164 18.19 -10.19 1.92
C THR A 164 16.73 -10.64 2.18
N ALA A 165 15.77 -10.02 1.50
CA ALA A 165 14.35 -10.36 1.64
C ALA A 165 14.07 -11.79 1.15
N LEU A 166 14.61 -12.16 -0.02
CA LEU A 166 14.40 -13.48 -0.60
C LEU A 166 15.13 -14.59 0.16
N ALA A 167 16.25 -14.33 0.82
CA ALA A 167 16.88 -15.31 1.71
C ALA A 167 15.90 -15.75 2.81
N HIS A 168 15.18 -14.81 3.42
CA HIS A 168 14.17 -15.10 4.43
C HIS A 168 12.94 -15.80 3.84
N HIS A 169 12.30 -15.19 2.84
CA HIS A 169 11.05 -15.69 2.28
C HIS A 169 11.22 -17.02 1.56
N ASN A 170 12.32 -17.22 0.85
CA ASN A 170 12.60 -18.49 0.17
C ASN A 170 12.92 -19.63 1.14
N ALA A 171 13.49 -19.33 2.32
CA ALA A 171 13.66 -20.34 3.37
C ALA A 171 12.29 -20.85 3.89
N ILE A 172 11.35 -19.92 4.14
CA ILE A 172 9.98 -20.26 4.53
C ILE A 172 9.30 -21.09 3.43
N ARG A 173 9.40 -20.65 2.17
CA ARG A 173 8.80 -21.35 1.02
C ARG A 173 9.32 -22.78 0.86
N LYS A 174 10.63 -22.96 0.98
CA LYS A 174 11.23 -24.32 0.95
C LYS A 174 10.66 -25.21 2.06
N GLY A 175 10.52 -24.67 3.28
CA GLY A 175 9.91 -25.38 4.41
C GLY A 175 8.44 -25.76 4.17
N LEU A 176 7.74 -25.00 3.31
CA LEU A 176 6.35 -25.25 2.92
C LEU A 176 6.22 -26.06 1.61
N GLY A 177 7.32 -26.57 1.05
CA GLY A 177 7.33 -27.32 -0.21
C GLY A 177 6.95 -26.47 -1.44
N LYS A 178 7.13 -25.14 -1.37
CA LYS A 178 6.83 -24.19 -2.44
C LYS A 178 8.06 -23.85 -3.28
N ASN A 179 7.86 -23.53 -4.55
CA ASN A 179 8.93 -23.02 -5.40
C ASN A 179 9.46 -21.67 -4.88
N ILE A 180 10.74 -21.44 -5.01
CA ILE A 180 11.37 -20.16 -4.63
C ILE A 180 11.03 -19.04 -5.60
N PHE A 181 11.06 -17.80 -5.10
CA PHE A 181 11.04 -16.62 -5.97
C PHE A 181 12.42 -16.37 -6.56
N GLU A 182 12.46 -16.16 -7.87
CA GLU A 182 13.69 -15.84 -8.59
C GLU A 182 13.99 -14.34 -8.50
N LYS A 183 15.17 -14.00 -7.98
CA LYS A 183 15.61 -12.61 -7.80
C LYS A 183 15.55 -11.80 -9.09
N LYS A 184 16.04 -12.39 -10.21
CA LYS A 184 16.06 -11.71 -11.51
C LYS A 184 14.68 -11.36 -12.01
N GLN A 185 13.72 -12.27 -11.86
CA GLN A 185 12.34 -12.04 -12.31
C GLN A 185 11.69 -10.93 -11.48
N LEU A 186 11.78 -11.02 -10.16
CA LEU A 186 11.18 -10.02 -9.27
C LEU A 186 11.79 -8.62 -9.48
N LYS A 187 13.12 -8.54 -9.65
CA LYS A 187 13.81 -7.29 -10.00
C LYS A 187 13.29 -6.71 -11.31
N LYS A 188 13.18 -7.55 -12.35
CA LYS A 188 12.66 -7.12 -13.66
C LYS A 188 11.24 -6.59 -13.56
N ASP A 189 10.40 -7.18 -12.72
CA ASP A 189 9.01 -6.76 -12.57
C ASP A 189 8.91 -5.45 -11.78
N LEU A 190 9.78 -5.23 -10.80
CA LEU A 190 9.88 -3.97 -10.07
C LEU A 190 10.42 -2.81 -10.91
N LEU A 191 11.36 -3.08 -11.81
CA LEU A 191 11.92 -2.04 -12.69
C LEU A 191 11.00 -1.62 -13.85
N LYS A 192 9.81 -2.24 -13.98
CA LYS A 192 8.78 -1.82 -14.94
C LYS A 192 7.77 -0.84 -14.36
N ILE A 193 7.86 -0.59 -13.06
CA ILE A 193 7.03 0.35 -12.32
C ILE A 193 7.59 1.76 -12.46
#